data_979c69e64ffe4c6a373ba1a2d5225242
#
_entry.id   979c69e64ffe4c6a373ba1a2d5225242
#
_cell.length_a   1.000
_cell.length_b   1.000
_cell.length_c   1.000
_cell.angle_alpha   90.00
_cell.angle_beta   90.00
_cell.angle_gamma   90.00
#
_symmetry.space_group_name_H-M   'P 1'
#
loop_
_entity.id
_entity.type
_entity.pdbx_description
1 polymer ?
#
loop_
_entity_poly.entity_id
_entity_poly.type
_entity_poly.pdbx_seq_one_letter_code
_entity_poly.pdbx_strand_id
1 'polypeptide(L)'
;MLWQVSEASAQKIGQPSGASPDSTRRVAVLTHMGRPAAVAAATRLVEGLSAAGIVAALPADDIAALDPRLAHAMTPLNKPVTLEDGIELMVVLGGDGTILRGAEWVLPSEIPLLGVNLGHVGFLAEAESSEIDTIVAHVVERSYIVEERFTIEVILRDSTTFEVEWSSYAINEVSIEKASRERMLEVLVEVDGRPLSRWACDGMLVSTPTGSTAYAFSAGGPVIWPGVDALLVVPLSAHALFARPLVLSPTSTVVVEVLDVSPTHGVVWCDGRRSVELHAGMEIEVTRGKQRLRLARLSQAPFTDRLVNKFGLRVEGWRGSADPAITMINTPA
;
A
#
# COMPACT_ATOMS: atom_id res chain seq x y z
N MET A 1 10.09 -7.90 -35.27
CA MET A 1 10.70 -7.00 -34.29
C MET A 1 10.10 -7.35 -32.96
N LEU A 2 10.77 -8.23 -32.23
CA LEU A 2 10.30 -8.76 -30.93
C LEU A 2 10.60 -7.74 -29.86
N TRP A 3 9.57 -7.22 -29.21
CA TRP A 3 9.70 -6.40 -28.01
C TRP A 3 10.08 -7.33 -26.84
N GLN A 4 11.33 -7.25 -26.41
CA GLN A 4 11.70 -7.81 -25.10
C GLN A 4 11.13 -6.88 -24.04
N VAL A 5 10.08 -7.37 -23.33
CA VAL A 5 9.61 -6.77 -22.10
C VAL A 5 10.71 -6.99 -21.08
N SER A 6 11.29 -5.91 -20.60
CA SER A 6 12.24 -5.92 -19.47
C SER A 6 11.49 -6.49 -18.26
N GLU A 7 11.88 -7.67 -17.82
CA GLU A 7 11.46 -8.23 -16.53
C GLU A 7 11.93 -7.27 -15.43
N ALA A 8 10.96 -6.68 -14.72
CA ALA A 8 11.24 -5.90 -13.53
C ALA A 8 12.03 -6.77 -12.55
N SER A 9 13.16 -6.27 -12.09
CA SER A 9 14.17 -6.96 -11.29
C SER A 9 13.58 -7.53 -10.00
N ALA A 10 13.13 -8.78 -10.02
CA ALA A 10 12.87 -9.57 -8.84
C ALA A 10 14.25 -9.99 -8.26
N GLN A 11 14.74 -9.27 -7.26
CA GLN A 11 15.95 -9.67 -6.57
C GLN A 11 15.62 -10.79 -5.59
N LYS A 12 16.19 -11.98 -5.81
CA LYS A 12 16.36 -12.96 -4.73
C LYS A 12 17.21 -12.32 -3.63
N ILE A 13 16.67 -12.23 -2.43
CA ILE A 13 17.42 -11.69 -1.29
C ILE A 13 18.60 -12.63 -1.02
N GLY A 14 19.82 -12.13 -1.28
CA GLY A 14 21.01 -12.60 -0.55
C GLY A 14 20.79 -12.26 0.93
N GLN A 15 21.30 -13.09 1.83
CA GLN A 15 21.21 -12.90 3.28
C GLN A 15 21.39 -11.42 3.67
N PRO A 16 20.60 -10.84 4.61
CA PRO A 16 20.88 -9.52 5.11
C PRO A 16 22.31 -9.50 5.62
N SER A 17 23.12 -8.61 5.03
CA SER A 17 24.54 -8.43 5.40
C SER A 17 24.56 -7.85 6.81
N GLY A 18 24.80 -8.68 7.83
CA GLY A 18 24.98 -8.23 9.20
C GLY A 18 24.41 -9.10 10.31
N ALA A 19 23.62 -10.13 10.01
CA ALA A 19 23.16 -11.04 11.06
C ALA A 19 24.27 -12.01 11.45
N SER A 20 24.73 -11.95 12.70
CA SER A 20 25.58 -12.97 13.31
C SER A 20 24.86 -14.33 13.22
N PRO A 21 25.57 -15.45 12.93
CA PRO A 21 24.97 -16.78 12.82
C PRO A 21 24.21 -17.26 14.07
N ASP A 22 24.37 -16.57 15.17
CA ASP A 22 23.88 -16.94 16.50
C ASP A 22 22.67 -16.10 16.98
N SER A 23 22.15 -15.18 16.14
CA SER A 23 20.99 -14.37 16.53
C SER A 23 19.66 -15.12 16.27
N THR A 24 18.86 -15.24 17.31
CA THR A 24 17.47 -15.78 17.21
C THR A 24 16.70 -14.96 16.17
N ARG A 25 16.16 -15.63 15.16
CA ARG A 25 15.30 -14.99 14.13
C ARG A 25 14.06 -14.39 14.73
N ARG A 26 13.65 -13.23 14.24
CA ARG A 26 12.47 -12.51 14.73
C ARG A 26 11.59 -12.08 13.55
N VAL A 27 10.29 -12.32 13.68
CA VAL A 27 9.26 -11.94 12.69
C VAL A 27 8.21 -11.08 13.38
N ALA A 28 7.96 -9.88 12.86
CA ALA A 28 6.89 -9.04 13.36
C ALA A 28 5.53 -9.58 12.90
N VAL A 29 4.53 -9.57 13.78
CA VAL A 29 3.15 -9.97 13.44
C VAL A 29 2.20 -8.86 13.84
N LEU A 30 1.42 -8.38 12.89
CA LEU A 30 0.40 -7.37 13.09
C LEU A 30 -0.96 -7.88 12.62
N THR A 31 -1.99 -7.70 13.44
CA THR A 31 -3.34 -8.16 13.10
C THR A 31 -4.43 -7.23 13.63
N HIS A 32 -5.67 -7.55 13.35
CA HIS A 32 -6.84 -6.85 13.89
C HIS A 32 -7.47 -7.70 14.98
N MET A 33 -7.01 -7.54 16.24
CA MET A 33 -7.42 -8.36 17.38
C MET A 33 -8.92 -8.34 17.72
N GLY A 34 -9.68 -7.38 17.20
CA GLY A 34 -11.14 -7.34 17.33
C GLY A 34 -11.90 -8.41 16.51
N ARG A 35 -11.20 -9.25 15.73
CA ARG A 35 -11.81 -10.28 14.88
C ARG A 35 -11.35 -11.68 15.31
N PRO A 36 -12.25 -12.60 15.71
CA PRO A 36 -11.87 -13.95 16.15
C PRO A 36 -11.04 -14.73 15.12
N ALA A 37 -11.36 -14.60 13.82
CA ALA A 37 -10.59 -15.24 12.76
C ALA A 37 -9.14 -14.72 12.69
N ALA A 38 -8.93 -13.43 12.99
CA ALA A 38 -7.60 -12.84 13.00
C ALA A 38 -6.77 -13.34 14.20
N VAL A 39 -7.39 -13.46 15.36
CA VAL A 39 -6.76 -14.03 16.56
C VAL A 39 -6.37 -15.50 16.32
N ALA A 40 -7.28 -16.31 15.75
CA ALA A 40 -6.99 -17.70 15.42
C ALA A 40 -5.83 -17.85 14.42
N ALA A 41 -5.81 -17.02 13.36
CA ALA A 41 -4.72 -17.01 12.39
C ALA A 41 -3.38 -16.59 13.01
N ALA A 42 -3.39 -15.55 13.88
CA ALA A 42 -2.21 -15.10 14.61
C ALA A 42 -1.67 -16.19 15.54
N THR A 43 -2.55 -16.87 16.28
CA THR A 43 -2.18 -17.98 17.16
C THR A 43 -1.46 -19.09 16.38
N ARG A 44 -2.06 -19.57 15.28
CA ARG A 44 -1.44 -20.61 14.44
C ARG A 44 -0.10 -20.16 13.85
N LEU A 45 0.00 -18.90 13.40
CA LEU A 45 1.25 -18.35 12.89
C LEU A 45 2.34 -18.34 13.98
N VAL A 46 2.03 -17.86 15.19
CA VAL A 46 2.98 -17.83 16.31
C VAL A 46 3.40 -19.25 16.72
N GLU A 47 2.48 -20.20 16.79
CA GLU A 47 2.77 -21.61 17.06
C GLU A 47 3.76 -22.19 16.03
N GLY A 48 3.49 -21.97 14.72
CA GLY A 48 4.34 -22.46 13.66
C GLY A 48 5.74 -21.83 13.65
N LEU A 49 5.84 -20.51 13.89
CA LEU A 49 7.12 -19.80 14.02
C LEU A 49 7.90 -20.31 15.22
N SER A 50 7.24 -20.48 16.38
CA SER A 50 7.85 -21.00 17.60
C SER A 50 8.41 -22.40 17.43
N ALA A 51 7.68 -23.30 16.76
CA ALA A 51 8.14 -24.66 16.47
C ALA A 51 9.41 -24.67 15.61
N ALA A 52 9.63 -23.63 14.82
CA ALA A 52 10.84 -23.44 14.00
C ALA A 52 11.94 -22.60 14.71
N GLY A 53 11.78 -22.26 15.99
CA GLY A 53 12.74 -21.45 16.76
C GLY A 53 12.77 -19.97 16.37
N ILE A 54 11.69 -19.46 15.75
CA ILE A 54 11.54 -18.06 15.38
C ILE A 54 10.67 -17.35 16.41
N VAL A 55 11.11 -16.20 16.93
CA VAL A 55 10.37 -15.39 17.89
C VAL A 55 9.43 -14.45 17.15
N ALA A 56 8.15 -14.45 17.54
CA ALA A 56 7.18 -13.50 17.03
C ALA A 56 7.23 -12.18 17.85
N ALA A 57 7.31 -11.05 17.16
CA ALA A 57 7.28 -9.73 17.79
C ALA A 57 5.93 -9.06 17.48
N LEU A 58 5.15 -8.71 18.53
CA LEU A 58 3.80 -8.16 18.39
C LEU A 58 3.63 -6.91 19.28
N PRO A 59 2.66 -6.03 18.94
CA PRO A 59 2.22 -5.00 19.88
C PRO A 59 1.87 -5.62 21.23
N ALA A 60 2.20 -4.95 22.34
CA ALA A 60 1.99 -5.47 23.69
C ALA A 60 0.53 -5.84 23.97
N ASP A 61 -0.41 -5.02 23.48
CA ASP A 61 -1.85 -5.28 23.62
C ASP A 61 -2.29 -6.53 22.82
N ASP A 62 -1.65 -6.79 21.69
CA ASP A 62 -1.93 -7.96 20.85
C ASP A 62 -1.42 -9.25 21.51
N ILE A 63 -0.27 -9.19 22.21
CA ILE A 63 0.26 -10.34 22.99
C ILE A 63 -0.76 -10.76 24.07
N ALA A 64 -1.34 -9.79 24.76
CA ALA A 64 -2.31 -10.06 25.81
C ALA A 64 -3.61 -10.72 25.31
N ALA A 65 -3.93 -10.59 24.03
CA ALA A 65 -5.11 -11.18 23.39
C ALA A 65 -4.89 -12.62 22.88
N LEU A 66 -3.64 -13.08 22.83
CA LEU A 66 -3.27 -14.43 22.37
C LEU A 66 -3.20 -15.42 23.53
N ASP A 67 -3.07 -16.71 23.20
CA ASP A 67 -2.96 -17.78 24.20
C ASP A 67 -1.75 -17.56 25.12
N PRO A 68 -1.94 -17.45 26.45
CA PRO A 68 -0.83 -17.25 27.38
C PRO A 68 0.26 -18.33 27.33
N ARG A 69 -0.06 -19.53 26.83
CA ARG A 69 0.91 -20.62 26.66
C ARG A 69 1.99 -20.29 25.64
N LEU A 70 1.71 -19.35 24.73
CA LEU A 70 2.65 -18.87 23.70
C LEU A 70 3.52 -17.68 24.17
N ALA A 71 3.37 -17.23 25.42
CA ALA A 71 4.11 -16.06 25.94
C ALA A 71 5.63 -16.19 25.76
N HIS A 72 6.18 -17.41 25.88
CA HIS A 72 7.60 -17.68 25.69
C HIS A 72 8.10 -17.50 24.25
N ALA A 73 7.20 -17.53 23.26
CA ALA A 73 7.46 -17.41 21.84
C ALA A 73 7.26 -15.98 21.31
N MET A 74 6.84 -15.06 22.16
CA MET A 74 6.49 -13.69 21.79
C MET A 74 7.33 -12.66 22.51
N THR A 75 7.57 -11.52 21.82
CA THR A 75 8.22 -10.32 22.40
C THR A 75 7.44 -9.07 22.00
N PRO A 76 7.41 -8.04 22.87
CA PRO A 76 6.76 -6.78 22.51
C PRO A 76 7.49 -6.07 21.37
N LEU A 77 6.71 -5.40 20.51
CA LEU A 77 7.16 -4.60 19.40
C LEU A 77 6.53 -3.21 19.45
N ASN A 78 7.32 -2.18 19.21
CA ASN A 78 6.88 -0.79 19.18
C ASN A 78 6.89 -0.22 17.75
N LYS A 79 6.11 0.82 17.52
CA LYS A 79 6.10 1.60 16.28
C LYS A 79 7.00 2.84 16.42
N PRO A 80 7.79 3.21 15.41
CA PRO A 80 8.10 2.43 14.19
C PRO A 80 9.05 1.27 14.49
N VAL A 81 9.02 0.26 13.62
CA VAL A 81 10.00 -0.83 13.67
C VAL A 81 11.34 -0.31 13.12
N THR A 82 12.40 -0.57 13.85
CA THR A 82 13.76 -0.15 13.49
C THR A 82 14.64 -1.35 13.12
N LEU A 83 15.76 -1.10 12.48
CA LEU A 83 16.73 -2.17 12.18
C LEU A 83 17.31 -2.82 13.45
N GLU A 84 17.37 -2.09 14.57
CA GLU A 84 17.86 -2.57 15.86
C GLU A 84 16.91 -3.62 16.49
N ASP A 85 15.63 -3.61 16.10
CA ASP A 85 14.68 -4.61 16.56
C ASP A 85 15.00 -6.03 16.03
N GLY A 86 15.89 -6.14 15.03
CA GLY A 86 16.31 -7.41 14.43
C GLY A 86 15.20 -8.16 13.73
N ILE A 87 14.16 -7.46 13.25
CA ILE A 87 13.02 -8.03 12.53
C ILE A 87 13.44 -8.29 11.07
N GLU A 88 13.27 -9.52 10.60
CA GLU A 88 13.58 -9.89 9.22
C GLU A 88 12.38 -9.73 8.25
N LEU A 89 11.17 -9.82 8.77
CA LEU A 89 9.92 -9.77 8.01
C LEU A 89 8.78 -9.30 8.93
N MET A 90 7.83 -8.55 8.40
CA MET A 90 6.54 -8.31 9.06
C MET A 90 5.43 -9.09 8.35
N VAL A 91 4.72 -9.94 9.07
CA VAL A 91 3.50 -10.62 8.59
C VAL A 91 2.28 -9.85 9.10
N VAL A 92 1.43 -9.41 8.18
CA VAL A 92 0.21 -8.67 8.50
C VAL A 92 -1.01 -9.51 8.16
N LEU A 93 -1.80 -9.85 9.18
CA LEU A 93 -3.02 -10.63 9.05
C LEU A 93 -4.24 -9.70 8.98
N GLY A 94 -4.78 -9.49 7.77
CA GLY A 94 -5.92 -8.60 7.54
C GLY A 94 -6.10 -8.18 6.10
N GLY A 95 -7.06 -7.31 5.83
CA GLY A 95 -7.26 -6.70 4.52
C GLY A 95 -6.31 -5.54 4.24
N ASP A 96 -6.45 -4.93 3.03
CA ASP A 96 -5.56 -3.86 2.55
C ASP A 96 -5.37 -2.72 3.58
N GLY A 97 -6.42 -2.28 4.29
CA GLY A 97 -6.31 -1.25 5.34
C GLY A 97 -5.43 -1.66 6.53
N THR A 98 -5.41 -2.96 6.91
CA THR A 98 -4.51 -3.47 7.96
C THR A 98 -3.09 -3.56 7.43
N ILE A 99 -2.93 -3.92 6.15
CA ILE A 99 -1.63 -3.98 5.47
C ILE A 99 -1.02 -2.59 5.37
N LEU A 100 -1.79 -1.56 5.01
CA LEU A 100 -1.34 -0.16 5.02
C LEU A 100 -0.91 0.28 6.44
N ARG A 101 -1.63 -0.16 7.48
CA ARG A 101 -1.21 0.08 8.88
C ARG A 101 0.13 -0.58 9.18
N GLY A 102 0.35 -1.82 8.74
CA GLY A 102 1.62 -2.52 8.90
C GLY A 102 2.75 -1.84 8.14
N ALA A 103 2.46 -1.36 6.95
CA ALA A 103 3.43 -0.64 6.12
C ALA A 103 3.94 0.64 6.81
N GLU A 104 3.08 1.37 7.55
CA GLU A 104 3.51 2.52 8.36
C GLU A 104 4.56 2.15 9.42
N TRP A 105 4.59 0.89 9.87
CA TRP A 105 5.55 0.44 10.88
C TRP A 105 6.92 0.12 10.29
N VAL A 106 6.94 -0.42 9.07
CA VAL A 106 8.18 -0.95 8.45
C VAL A 106 8.77 -0.07 7.36
N LEU A 107 8.00 0.89 6.82
CA LEU A 107 8.48 1.73 5.73
C LEU A 107 9.80 2.46 6.06
N PRO A 108 10.01 3.02 7.28
CA PRO A 108 11.26 3.70 7.62
C PRO A 108 12.48 2.78 7.65
N SER A 109 12.30 1.48 7.94
CA SER A 109 13.37 0.49 8.05
C SER A 109 13.51 -0.42 6.84
N GLU A 110 12.64 -0.24 5.84
CA GLU A 110 12.59 -1.05 4.61
C GLU A 110 12.49 -2.57 4.86
N ILE A 111 11.96 -2.99 6.01
CA ILE A 111 11.71 -4.38 6.32
C ILE A 111 10.59 -4.89 5.41
N PRO A 112 10.75 -6.08 4.75
CA PRO A 112 9.70 -6.63 3.91
C PRO A 112 8.42 -6.91 4.69
N LEU A 113 7.26 -6.70 4.05
CA LEU A 113 5.94 -6.94 4.59
C LEU A 113 5.22 -8.00 3.78
N LEU A 114 4.73 -9.05 4.43
CA LEU A 114 3.88 -10.08 3.87
C LEU A 114 2.44 -9.86 4.31
N GLY A 115 1.55 -9.53 3.38
CA GLY A 115 0.12 -9.40 3.65
C GLY A 115 -0.60 -10.74 3.53
N VAL A 116 -1.38 -11.10 4.54
CA VAL A 116 -2.21 -12.32 4.58
C VAL A 116 -3.67 -11.93 4.73
N ASN A 117 -4.49 -12.30 3.77
CA ASN A 117 -5.90 -11.96 3.75
C ASN A 117 -6.72 -12.85 4.69
N LEU A 118 -7.73 -12.26 5.36
CA LEU A 118 -8.63 -12.96 6.27
C LEU A 118 -10.06 -13.14 5.70
N GLY A 119 -10.25 -13.03 4.40
CA GLY A 119 -11.57 -13.32 3.84
C GLY A 119 -11.97 -12.61 2.54
N HIS A 120 -11.31 -11.55 2.12
CA HIS A 120 -11.64 -10.88 0.85
C HIS A 120 -10.37 -10.56 0.07
N VAL A 121 -10.30 -10.96 -1.18
CA VAL A 121 -9.16 -10.70 -2.08
C VAL A 121 -8.82 -9.22 -2.10
N GLY A 122 -7.59 -8.88 -1.63
CA GLY A 122 -6.99 -7.56 -1.69
C GLY A 122 -5.93 -7.47 -2.78
N PHE A 123 -5.43 -6.27 -3.05
CA PHE A 123 -4.32 -6.08 -3.98
C PHE A 123 -2.95 -6.16 -3.30
N LEU A 124 -2.90 -5.90 -1.99
CA LEU A 124 -1.66 -5.93 -1.21
C LEU A 124 -1.40 -7.30 -0.57
N ALA A 125 -2.46 -8.07 -0.25
CA ALA A 125 -2.34 -9.41 0.29
C ALA A 125 -1.76 -10.40 -0.73
N GLU A 126 -1.01 -11.39 -0.23
CA GLU A 126 -0.37 -12.43 -1.04
C GLU A 126 -0.98 -13.81 -0.85
N ALA A 127 -1.47 -14.10 0.35
CA ALA A 127 -1.98 -15.41 0.72
C ALA A 127 -3.27 -15.28 1.54
N GLU A 128 -3.98 -16.38 1.71
CA GLU A 128 -5.17 -16.46 2.55
C GLU A 128 -4.86 -17.11 3.91
N SER A 129 -5.70 -16.84 4.90
CA SER A 129 -5.53 -17.40 6.25
C SER A 129 -5.67 -18.93 6.31
N SER A 130 -6.27 -19.56 5.32
CA SER A 130 -6.30 -21.00 5.15
C SER A 130 -4.91 -21.61 4.90
N GLU A 131 -3.96 -20.80 4.42
CA GLU A 131 -2.61 -21.19 4.01
C GLU A 131 -1.54 -20.88 5.08
N ILE A 132 -1.92 -20.66 6.35
CA ILE A 132 -0.97 -20.28 7.42
C ILE A 132 0.23 -21.23 7.51
N ASP A 133 0.01 -22.54 7.40
CA ASP A 133 1.11 -23.52 7.50
C ASP A 133 2.08 -23.39 6.31
N THR A 134 1.57 -23.13 5.12
CA THR A 134 2.39 -22.82 3.93
C THR A 134 3.15 -21.51 4.11
N ILE A 135 2.51 -20.48 4.67
CA ILE A 135 3.15 -19.21 4.99
C ILE A 135 4.30 -19.40 5.97
N VAL A 136 4.08 -20.19 7.05
CA VAL A 136 5.14 -20.53 8.02
C VAL A 136 6.30 -21.22 7.31
N ALA A 137 6.06 -22.20 6.45
CA ALA A 137 7.11 -22.88 5.70
C ALA A 137 7.93 -21.90 4.85
N HIS A 138 7.28 -21.01 4.10
CA HIS A 138 7.97 -19.97 3.31
C HIS A 138 8.80 -19.01 4.17
N VAL A 139 8.31 -18.61 5.35
CA VAL A 139 9.04 -17.76 6.29
C VAL A 139 10.24 -18.49 6.85
N VAL A 140 10.09 -19.75 7.27
CA VAL A 140 11.16 -20.60 7.80
C VAL A 140 12.28 -20.77 6.77
N GLU A 141 11.92 -21.10 5.55
CA GLU A 141 12.84 -21.34 4.43
C GLU A 141 13.35 -20.05 3.78
N ARG A 142 12.80 -18.90 4.11
CA ARG A 142 13.04 -17.61 3.41
C ARG A 142 12.79 -17.72 1.92
N SER A 143 11.83 -18.52 1.50
CA SER A 143 11.49 -18.80 0.11
C SER A 143 10.44 -17.82 -0.43
N TYR A 144 10.57 -16.54 -0.11
CA TYR A 144 9.77 -15.44 -0.63
C TYR A 144 10.62 -14.47 -1.48
N ILE A 145 9.96 -13.77 -2.39
CA ILE A 145 10.56 -12.76 -3.25
C ILE A 145 10.13 -11.40 -2.72
N VAL A 146 11.01 -10.40 -2.78
CA VAL A 146 10.67 -9.02 -2.41
C VAL A 146 10.41 -8.20 -3.66
N GLU A 147 9.23 -7.60 -3.69
CA GLU A 147 8.79 -6.66 -4.71
C GLU A 147 8.73 -5.26 -4.11
N GLU A 148 9.38 -4.30 -4.75
CA GLU A 148 9.36 -2.91 -4.30
C GLU A 148 8.18 -2.16 -4.90
N ARG A 149 7.48 -1.39 -4.05
CA ARG A 149 6.37 -0.53 -4.44
C ARG A 149 6.76 0.93 -4.35
N PHE A 150 6.39 1.66 -5.37
CA PHE A 150 6.49 3.11 -5.45
C PHE A 150 5.68 3.74 -4.31
N THR A 151 6.23 4.78 -3.67
CA THR A 151 5.54 5.62 -2.69
C THR A 151 5.59 7.06 -3.14
N ILE A 152 4.76 7.91 -2.56
CA ILE A 152 4.78 9.36 -2.77
C ILE A 152 5.07 10.09 -1.45
N GLU A 153 5.83 11.15 -1.53
CA GLU A 153 6.08 12.11 -0.45
C GLU A 153 5.11 13.29 -0.62
N VAL A 154 4.62 13.80 0.49
CA VAL A 154 3.61 14.86 0.55
C VAL A 154 4.09 15.93 1.50
N ILE A 155 4.19 17.16 1.03
CA ILE A 155 4.65 18.31 1.81
C ILE A 155 3.60 19.41 1.76
N LEU A 156 3.12 19.85 2.91
CA LEU A 156 2.31 21.07 3.08
C LEU A 156 3.22 22.23 3.42
N ARG A 157 3.07 23.34 2.72
CA ARG A 157 3.81 24.56 2.98
C ARG A 157 2.99 25.82 2.69
N ASP A 158 3.38 26.92 3.30
CA ASP A 158 2.89 28.25 2.94
C ASP A 158 3.35 28.59 1.51
N SER A 159 2.43 29.05 0.65
CA SER A 159 2.71 29.30 -0.77
C SER A 159 3.57 30.56 -1.02
N THR A 160 3.76 31.41 0.02
CA THR A 160 4.53 32.65 -0.07
C THR A 160 5.91 32.52 0.56
N THR A 161 5.98 31.96 1.77
CA THR A 161 7.24 31.82 2.54
C THR A 161 7.95 30.53 2.26
N PHE A 162 7.25 29.53 1.70
CA PHE A 162 7.71 28.16 1.48
C PHE A 162 8.11 27.41 2.77
N GLU A 163 7.70 27.89 3.93
CA GLU A 163 7.90 27.19 5.19
C GLU A 163 7.08 25.91 5.21
N VAL A 164 7.74 24.80 5.56
CA VAL A 164 7.10 23.47 5.65
C VAL A 164 6.35 23.38 6.98
N GLU A 165 5.04 23.19 6.92
CA GLU A 165 4.18 23.06 8.09
C GLU A 165 3.91 21.59 8.44
N TRP A 166 3.85 20.73 7.42
CA TRP A 166 3.57 19.31 7.61
C TRP A 166 4.16 18.48 6.48
N SER A 167 4.53 17.24 6.79
CA SER A 167 4.98 16.28 5.78
C SER A 167 4.46 14.90 6.09
N SER A 168 4.23 14.12 5.04
CA SER A 168 3.78 12.74 5.12
C SER A 168 4.19 11.98 3.86
N TYR A 169 3.67 10.77 3.73
CA TYR A 169 3.83 9.92 2.55
C TYR A 169 2.51 9.20 2.25
N ALA A 170 2.40 8.60 1.07
CA ALA A 170 1.33 7.67 0.80
C ALA A 170 1.83 6.47 -0.03
N ILE A 171 1.18 5.33 0.18
CA ILE A 171 1.41 4.06 -0.52
C ILE A 171 0.38 3.93 -1.64
N ASN A 172 -0.88 4.25 -1.37
CA ASN A 172 -1.92 4.30 -2.37
C ASN A 172 -2.05 5.69 -2.99
N GLU A 173 -2.57 6.65 -2.22
CA GLU A 173 -2.84 7.99 -2.72
C GLU A 173 -2.85 9.04 -1.62
N VAL A 174 -2.64 10.29 -2.03
CA VAL A 174 -3.09 11.45 -1.30
C VAL A 174 -4.36 11.97 -1.93
N SER A 175 -5.41 12.17 -1.14
CA SER A 175 -6.62 12.88 -1.56
C SER A 175 -6.66 14.27 -0.95
N ILE A 176 -7.09 15.24 -1.75
CA ILE A 176 -7.35 16.62 -1.34
C ILE A 176 -8.83 16.80 -1.58
N GLU A 177 -9.61 16.93 -0.51
CA GLU A 177 -11.06 16.95 -0.57
C GLU A 177 -11.59 18.23 0.09
N LYS A 178 -12.71 18.75 -0.39
CA LYS A 178 -13.37 19.90 0.20
C LYS A 178 -13.85 19.58 1.64
N ALA A 179 -13.65 20.49 2.56
CA ALA A 179 -14.12 20.34 3.93
C ALA A 179 -15.64 20.58 4.05
N SER A 180 -16.22 21.46 3.23
CA SER A 180 -17.64 21.78 3.24
C SER A 180 -18.40 21.03 2.15
N ARG A 181 -19.52 20.43 2.52
CA ARG A 181 -20.34 19.64 1.59
C ARG A 181 -20.99 20.50 0.49
N GLU A 182 -21.43 21.71 0.85
CA GLU A 182 -22.20 22.59 -0.03
C GLU A 182 -21.36 23.48 -0.93
N ARG A 183 -20.04 23.51 -0.71
CA ARG A 183 -19.12 24.39 -1.44
C ARG A 183 -18.16 23.57 -2.28
N MET A 184 -17.74 24.12 -3.39
CA MET A 184 -16.66 23.54 -4.20
C MET A 184 -15.31 24.08 -3.73
N LEU A 185 -14.30 23.24 -3.79
CA LEU A 185 -12.93 23.67 -3.57
C LEU A 185 -12.39 24.27 -4.87
N GLU A 186 -11.80 25.48 -4.79
CA GLU A 186 -11.11 26.06 -5.93
C GLU A 186 -9.60 25.94 -5.75
N VAL A 187 -8.99 25.22 -6.69
CA VAL A 187 -7.56 24.92 -6.65
C VAL A 187 -6.86 25.29 -7.96
N LEU A 188 -5.61 25.69 -7.86
CA LEU A 188 -4.65 25.69 -8.95
C LEU A 188 -3.83 24.42 -8.88
N VAL A 189 -3.76 23.72 -9.99
CA VAL A 189 -2.92 22.50 -10.13
C VAL A 189 -1.75 22.85 -11.04
N GLU A 190 -0.55 22.57 -10.57
CA GLU A 190 0.69 22.73 -11.32
C GLU A 190 1.38 21.39 -11.49
N VAL A 191 2.08 21.22 -12.59
CA VAL A 191 2.93 20.07 -12.88
C VAL A 191 4.29 20.56 -13.35
N ASP A 192 5.34 20.10 -12.70
CA ASP A 192 6.74 20.45 -13.04
C ASP A 192 6.98 21.97 -13.08
N GLY A 193 6.40 22.69 -12.11
CA GLY A 193 6.50 24.13 -11.95
C GLY A 193 5.75 24.95 -13.01
N ARG A 194 4.77 24.33 -13.68
CA ARG A 194 3.91 25.01 -14.66
C ARG A 194 2.44 24.83 -14.31
N PRO A 195 1.65 25.91 -14.29
CA PRO A 195 0.21 25.83 -14.14
C PRO A 195 -0.40 24.93 -15.22
N LEU A 196 -1.13 23.91 -14.79
CA LEU A 196 -1.85 22.99 -15.64
C LEU A 196 -3.30 23.44 -15.83
N SER A 197 -4.01 23.63 -14.71
CA SER A 197 -5.42 23.98 -14.74
C SER A 197 -5.90 24.54 -13.40
N ARG A 198 -6.95 25.36 -13.48
CA ARG A 198 -7.74 25.77 -12.33
C ARG A 198 -9.01 24.95 -12.28
N TRP A 199 -9.29 24.32 -11.15
CA TRP A 199 -10.47 23.50 -10.96
C TRP A 199 -11.35 24.00 -9.81
N ALA A 200 -12.66 24.07 -10.10
CA ALA A 200 -13.67 24.06 -9.06
C ALA A 200 -14.18 22.62 -8.94
N CYS A 201 -13.93 21.96 -7.82
CA CYS A 201 -14.09 20.52 -7.71
C CYS A 201 -14.52 20.06 -6.30
N ASP A 202 -14.93 18.81 -6.17
CA ASP A 202 -15.10 18.16 -4.87
C ASP A 202 -13.76 17.79 -4.24
N GLY A 203 -12.73 17.64 -5.07
CA GLY A 203 -11.36 17.33 -4.67
C GLY A 203 -10.54 16.79 -5.82
N MET A 204 -9.40 16.23 -5.48
CA MET A 204 -8.53 15.52 -6.41
C MET A 204 -7.66 14.50 -5.69
N LEU A 205 -7.13 13.56 -6.45
CA LEU A 205 -6.21 12.53 -5.97
C LEU A 205 -4.88 12.63 -6.70
N VAL A 206 -3.80 12.41 -5.98
CA VAL A 206 -2.51 12.03 -6.57
C VAL A 206 -2.16 10.65 -6.06
N SER A 207 -2.06 9.68 -6.96
CA SER A 207 -1.97 8.27 -6.62
C SER A 207 -0.72 7.61 -7.20
N THR A 208 -0.27 6.56 -6.53
CA THR A 208 0.75 5.64 -6.99
C THR A 208 0.13 4.58 -7.92
N PRO A 209 0.93 3.76 -8.62
CA PRO A 209 0.41 2.58 -9.32
C PRO A 209 -0.33 1.60 -8.40
N THR A 210 0.12 1.44 -7.15
CA THR A 210 -0.56 0.62 -6.15
C THR A 210 -1.96 1.18 -5.85
N GLY A 211 -2.07 2.49 -5.64
CA GLY A 211 -3.34 3.17 -5.38
C GLY A 211 -4.27 3.27 -6.59
N SER A 212 -3.77 2.99 -7.80
CA SER A 212 -4.61 2.99 -9.01
C SER A 212 -5.78 1.98 -8.95
N THR A 213 -5.71 1.01 -8.05
CA THR A 213 -6.77 0.03 -7.77
C THR A 213 -7.54 0.31 -6.48
N ALA A 214 -7.26 1.44 -5.80
CA ALA A 214 -7.91 1.91 -4.58
C ALA A 214 -8.90 3.07 -4.87
N TYR A 215 -8.79 4.19 -4.22
CA TYR A 215 -9.72 5.30 -4.42
C TYR A 215 -9.65 5.89 -5.84
N ALA A 216 -8.45 5.95 -6.43
CA ALA A 216 -8.29 6.40 -7.81
C ALA A 216 -9.12 5.58 -8.81
N PHE A 217 -9.26 4.26 -8.60
CA PHE A 217 -10.13 3.40 -9.41
C PHE A 217 -11.60 3.83 -9.30
N SER A 218 -12.10 4.03 -8.08
CA SER A 218 -13.48 4.45 -7.82
C SER A 218 -13.77 5.83 -8.40
N ALA A 219 -12.74 6.69 -8.52
CA ALA A 219 -12.81 8.01 -9.13
C ALA A 219 -12.67 7.99 -10.67
N GLY A 220 -12.63 6.80 -11.30
CA GLY A 220 -12.53 6.66 -12.75
C GLY A 220 -11.12 6.77 -13.32
N GLY A 221 -10.09 6.67 -12.48
CA GLY A 221 -8.70 6.57 -12.89
C GLY A 221 -8.39 5.23 -13.57
N PRO A 222 -7.39 5.17 -14.47
CA PRO A 222 -6.94 3.93 -15.07
C PRO A 222 -6.21 3.04 -14.07
N VAL A 223 -6.31 1.73 -14.25
CA VAL A 223 -5.44 0.77 -13.55
C VAL A 223 -4.03 0.87 -14.14
N ILE A 224 -3.06 1.08 -13.28
CA ILE A 224 -1.64 1.10 -13.63
C ILE A 224 -1.00 -0.19 -13.12
N TRP A 225 -0.23 -0.85 -13.99
CA TRP A 225 0.49 -2.08 -13.65
C TRP A 225 1.52 -1.80 -12.55
N PRO A 226 1.66 -2.67 -11.55
CA PRO A 226 2.56 -2.44 -10.42
C PRO A 226 4.03 -2.22 -10.77
N GLY A 227 4.47 -2.75 -11.90
CA GLY A 227 5.83 -2.56 -12.42
C GLY A 227 6.03 -1.28 -13.23
N VAL A 228 4.99 -0.45 -13.38
CA VAL A 228 5.07 0.84 -14.09
C VAL A 228 5.11 1.95 -13.07
N ASP A 229 6.30 2.52 -12.82
CA ASP A 229 6.43 3.71 -11.97
C ASP A 229 5.78 4.91 -12.67
N ALA A 230 4.78 5.52 -12.05
CA ALA A 230 4.06 6.69 -12.55
C ALA A 230 3.36 7.43 -11.39
N LEU A 231 3.01 8.70 -11.61
CA LEU A 231 2.04 9.42 -10.78
C LEU A 231 0.72 9.50 -11.54
N LEU A 232 -0.38 9.29 -10.84
CA LEU A 232 -1.73 9.37 -11.39
C LEU A 232 -2.48 10.52 -10.71
N VAL A 233 -2.87 11.54 -11.48
CA VAL A 233 -3.69 12.65 -11.00
C VAL A 233 -5.12 12.44 -11.45
N VAL A 234 -6.07 12.44 -10.51
CA VAL A 234 -7.49 12.19 -10.77
C VAL A 234 -8.34 13.31 -10.17
N PRO A 235 -9.01 14.15 -10.97
CA PRO A 235 -9.95 15.12 -10.46
C PRO A 235 -11.25 14.44 -9.98
N LEU A 236 -11.83 14.96 -8.89
CA LEU A 236 -13.12 14.52 -8.33
C LEU A 236 -14.20 15.56 -8.64
N SER A 237 -15.18 15.18 -9.47
CA SER A 237 -16.31 16.05 -9.85
C SER A 237 -15.90 17.46 -10.29
N ALA A 238 -14.80 17.60 -11.02
CA ALA A 238 -14.28 18.89 -11.41
C ALA A 238 -15.13 19.56 -12.49
N HIS A 239 -15.50 20.80 -12.27
CA HIS A 239 -16.16 21.66 -13.24
C HIS A 239 -15.09 22.43 -14.02
N ALA A 240 -14.60 21.81 -15.09
CA ALA A 240 -13.60 22.38 -15.99
C ALA A 240 -13.76 21.78 -17.40
N LEU A 241 -13.26 22.50 -18.42
CA LEU A 241 -13.26 22.00 -19.80
C LEU A 241 -12.40 20.74 -19.95
N PHE A 242 -11.35 20.65 -19.14
CA PHE A 242 -10.48 19.47 -19.07
C PHE A 242 -10.47 18.94 -17.64
N ALA A 243 -11.12 17.81 -17.40
CA ALA A 243 -11.21 17.11 -16.13
C ALA A 243 -11.04 15.60 -16.37
N ARG A 244 -9.88 15.22 -16.86
CA ARG A 244 -9.52 13.82 -17.14
C ARG A 244 -8.38 13.37 -16.23
N PRO A 245 -8.38 12.09 -15.81
CA PRO A 245 -7.22 11.50 -15.15
C PRO A 245 -5.97 11.63 -16.03
N LEU A 246 -4.84 11.97 -15.41
CA LEU A 246 -3.54 12.14 -16.05
C LEU A 246 -2.55 11.14 -15.47
N VAL A 247 -1.81 10.47 -16.34
CA VAL A 247 -0.64 9.65 -15.95
C VAL A 247 0.61 10.48 -16.25
N LEU A 248 1.38 10.76 -15.21
CA LEU A 248 2.59 11.60 -15.26
C LEU A 248 3.85 10.76 -15.07
N SER A 249 4.99 11.35 -15.42
CA SER A 249 6.30 10.78 -15.11
C SER A 249 6.42 10.48 -13.61
N PRO A 250 7.11 9.41 -13.20
CA PRO A 250 7.42 9.16 -11.79
C PRO A 250 8.33 10.23 -11.16
N THR A 251 8.94 11.09 -11.98
CA THR A 251 9.80 12.19 -11.54
C THR A 251 9.10 13.55 -11.56
N SER A 252 7.83 13.59 -11.97
CA SER A 252 7.06 14.84 -11.94
C SER A 252 6.77 15.29 -10.52
N THR A 253 6.68 16.60 -10.35
CA THR A 253 6.17 17.27 -9.15
C THR A 253 4.77 17.76 -9.41
N VAL A 254 3.81 17.42 -8.55
CA VAL A 254 2.44 17.94 -8.60
C VAL A 254 2.26 18.89 -7.42
N VAL A 255 1.87 20.14 -7.71
CA VAL A 255 1.54 21.15 -6.68
C VAL A 255 0.07 21.47 -6.78
N VAL A 256 -0.58 21.56 -5.63
CA VAL A 256 -2.00 21.91 -5.50
C VAL A 256 -2.13 23.02 -4.48
N GLU A 257 -2.51 24.19 -4.94
CA GLU A 257 -2.74 25.38 -4.13
C GLU A 257 -4.25 25.64 -3.98
N VAL A 258 -4.71 25.92 -2.77
CA VAL A 258 -6.07 26.43 -2.54
C VAL A 258 -6.09 27.92 -2.77
N LEU A 259 -6.93 28.36 -3.70
CA LEU A 259 -7.01 29.76 -4.08
C LEU A 259 -7.75 30.61 -3.04
N ASP A 260 -7.36 31.87 -2.88
CA ASP A 260 -7.99 32.81 -1.95
C ASP A 260 -9.49 33.01 -2.19
N VAL A 261 -9.93 32.82 -3.42
CA VAL A 261 -11.35 32.90 -3.80
C VAL A 261 -12.14 31.65 -3.45
N SER A 262 -11.47 30.58 -2.98
CA SER A 262 -12.15 29.33 -2.61
C SER A 262 -13.08 29.58 -1.41
N PRO A 263 -14.36 29.21 -1.53
CA PRO A 263 -15.34 29.41 -0.46
C PRO A 263 -15.19 28.41 0.69
N THR A 264 -14.26 27.46 0.59
CA THR A 264 -13.97 26.42 1.58
C THR A 264 -12.50 26.06 1.53
N HIS A 265 -11.97 25.53 2.63
CA HIS A 265 -10.64 24.93 2.67
C HIS A 265 -10.68 23.45 2.22
N GLY A 266 -9.53 22.89 1.97
CA GLY A 266 -9.34 21.48 1.68
C GLY A 266 -8.95 20.68 2.93
N VAL A 267 -9.14 19.38 2.88
CA VAL A 267 -8.55 18.42 3.81
C VAL A 267 -7.74 17.43 3.00
N VAL A 268 -6.48 17.29 3.37
CA VAL A 268 -5.56 16.33 2.75
C VAL A 268 -5.56 15.05 3.55
N TRP A 269 -5.68 13.91 2.87
CA TRP A 269 -5.60 12.58 3.47
C TRP A 269 -4.54 11.75 2.77
N CYS A 270 -3.62 11.17 3.50
CA CYS A 270 -2.67 10.18 3.00
C CYS A 270 -3.15 8.77 3.38
N ASP A 271 -3.43 7.93 2.37
CA ASP A 271 -3.96 6.57 2.51
C ASP A 271 -5.24 6.49 3.37
N GLY A 272 -6.03 7.58 3.45
CA GLY A 272 -7.21 7.69 4.31
C GLY A 272 -6.92 7.61 5.83
N ARG A 273 -5.67 7.80 6.26
CA ARG A 273 -5.23 7.54 7.64
C ARG A 273 -4.57 8.73 8.34
N ARG A 274 -3.85 9.54 7.61
CA ARG A 274 -3.14 10.73 8.12
C ARG A 274 -3.66 11.95 7.39
N SER A 275 -4.01 12.98 8.12
CA SER A 275 -4.66 14.14 7.51
C SER A 275 -4.11 15.45 8.06
N VAL A 276 -4.29 16.52 7.27
CA VAL A 276 -4.03 17.91 7.62
C VAL A 276 -5.01 18.80 6.85
N GLU A 277 -5.37 19.93 7.42
CA GLU A 277 -6.17 20.96 6.73
C GLU A 277 -5.30 21.73 5.74
N LEU A 278 -5.88 22.11 4.61
CA LEU A 278 -5.26 22.87 3.54
C LEU A 278 -6.06 24.16 3.30
N HIS A 279 -5.60 25.25 3.87
CA HIS A 279 -6.25 26.57 3.78
C HIS A 279 -5.76 27.35 2.56
N ALA A 280 -6.46 28.45 2.23
CA ALA A 280 -6.02 29.43 1.23
C ALA A 280 -4.63 29.97 1.61
N GLY A 281 -3.77 30.16 0.61
CA GLY A 281 -2.38 30.56 0.82
C GLY A 281 -1.44 29.41 1.20
N MET A 282 -1.94 28.19 1.24
CA MET A 282 -1.14 26.97 1.40
C MET A 282 -1.14 26.12 0.14
N GLU A 283 -0.09 25.39 -0.06
CA GLU A 283 0.04 24.42 -1.15
C GLU A 283 0.51 23.06 -0.67
N ILE A 284 0.03 22.02 -1.34
CA ILE A 284 0.52 20.65 -1.21
C ILE A 284 1.43 20.33 -2.39
N GLU A 285 2.65 19.96 -2.09
CA GLU A 285 3.57 19.37 -3.07
C GLU A 285 3.58 17.86 -2.93
N VAL A 286 3.40 17.16 -4.05
CA VAL A 286 3.43 15.71 -4.12
C VAL A 286 4.52 15.29 -5.11
N THR A 287 5.44 14.49 -4.61
CA THR A 287 6.58 13.98 -5.38
C THR A 287 6.76 12.48 -5.15
N ARG A 288 7.67 11.88 -5.89
CA ARG A 288 8.13 10.51 -5.62
C ARG A 288 8.72 10.41 -4.23
N GLY A 289 8.26 9.44 -3.46
CA GLY A 289 8.81 9.12 -2.15
C GLY A 289 10.22 8.54 -2.23
N LYS A 290 11.06 8.88 -1.26
CA LYS A 290 12.44 8.38 -1.14
C LYS A 290 12.47 6.89 -0.80
N GLN A 291 11.53 6.45 0.04
CA GLN A 291 11.42 5.08 0.52
C GLN A 291 10.50 4.27 -0.40
N ARG A 292 10.81 2.99 -0.58
CA ARG A 292 9.96 2.03 -1.25
C ARG A 292 9.37 1.05 -0.25
N LEU A 293 8.08 0.77 -0.39
CA LEU A 293 7.48 -0.32 0.39
C LEU A 293 7.93 -1.65 -0.22
N ARG A 294 8.54 -2.50 0.61
CA ARG A 294 8.94 -3.85 0.24
C ARG A 294 7.85 -4.84 0.58
N LEU A 295 7.25 -5.47 -0.43
CA LEU A 295 6.24 -6.51 -0.26
C LEU A 295 6.87 -7.89 -0.48
N ALA A 296 6.75 -8.77 0.51
CA ALA A 296 7.11 -10.17 0.34
C ALA A 296 6.02 -10.90 -0.45
N ARG A 297 6.44 -11.71 -1.44
CA ARG A 297 5.60 -12.49 -2.33
C ARG A 297 5.96 -13.96 -2.22
N LEU A 298 4.97 -14.81 -2.01
CA LEU A 298 5.17 -16.27 -1.92
C LEU A 298 5.12 -16.93 -3.29
N SER A 299 4.46 -16.30 -4.25
CA SER A 299 4.33 -16.77 -5.61
C SER A 299 4.59 -15.64 -6.62
N GLN A 300 4.85 -16.01 -7.86
CA GLN A 300 4.95 -15.08 -9.00
C GLN A 300 3.61 -14.98 -9.75
N ALA A 301 2.48 -15.11 -9.04
CA ALA A 301 1.18 -15.02 -9.69
C ALA A 301 1.03 -13.68 -10.45
N PRO A 302 0.63 -13.69 -11.72
CA PRO A 302 0.47 -12.49 -12.52
C PRO A 302 -0.52 -11.51 -11.90
N PHE A 303 -0.27 -10.22 -12.06
CA PHE A 303 -1.19 -9.17 -11.59
C PHE A 303 -2.58 -9.30 -12.23
N THR A 304 -2.65 -9.85 -13.44
CA THR A 304 -3.90 -10.17 -14.14
C THR A 304 -4.84 -11.03 -13.28
N ASP A 305 -4.30 -12.06 -12.62
CA ASP A 305 -5.12 -12.98 -11.81
C ASP A 305 -5.72 -12.25 -10.61
N ARG A 306 -4.97 -11.32 -10.01
CA ARG A 306 -5.49 -10.46 -8.93
C ARG A 306 -6.63 -9.57 -9.41
N LEU A 307 -6.53 -8.98 -10.62
CA LEU A 307 -7.60 -8.20 -11.22
C LEU A 307 -8.85 -9.04 -11.48
N VAL A 308 -8.66 -10.23 -12.08
CA VAL A 308 -9.75 -11.16 -12.37
C VAL A 308 -10.47 -11.54 -11.08
N ASN A 309 -9.73 -11.95 -10.06
CA ASN A 309 -10.29 -12.39 -8.78
C ASN A 309 -10.96 -11.24 -8.02
N LYS A 310 -10.33 -10.07 -7.98
CA LYS A 310 -10.86 -8.90 -7.23
C LYS A 310 -12.13 -8.35 -7.84
N PHE A 311 -12.18 -8.24 -9.16
CA PHE A 311 -13.30 -7.62 -9.87
C PHE A 311 -14.30 -8.63 -10.44
N GLY A 312 -14.06 -9.94 -10.25
CA GLY A 312 -14.91 -10.99 -10.82
C GLY A 312 -14.99 -10.90 -12.33
N LEU A 313 -13.84 -10.58 -13.00
CA LEU A 313 -13.83 -10.41 -14.44
C LEU A 313 -14.13 -11.73 -15.12
N ARG A 314 -15.03 -11.69 -16.12
CA ARG A 314 -15.34 -12.87 -16.92
C ARG A 314 -14.24 -13.07 -17.96
N VAL A 315 -13.48 -14.15 -17.83
CA VAL A 315 -12.49 -14.57 -18.83
C VAL A 315 -13.12 -15.35 -19.98
N GLU A 316 -14.36 -15.83 -19.79
CA GLU A 316 -15.15 -16.43 -20.87
C GLU A 316 -15.82 -15.32 -21.68
N GLY A 317 -15.70 -15.40 -23.01
CA GLY A 317 -16.32 -14.43 -23.90
C GLY A 317 -17.83 -14.37 -23.75
N TRP A 318 -18.44 -13.22 -24.07
CA TRP A 318 -19.89 -12.98 -24.06
C TRP A 318 -20.71 -14.00 -24.86
N ARG A 319 -20.10 -14.76 -25.79
CA ARG A 319 -20.77 -15.76 -26.67
C ARG A 319 -20.62 -17.21 -26.23
N GLY A 320 -20.28 -17.50 -24.95
CA GLY A 320 -20.12 -18.84 -24.41
C GLY A 320 -18.70 -19.37 -24.54
N SER A 321 -18.40 -20.44 -23.81
CA SER A 321 -17.09 -21.06 -23.71
C SER A 321 -16.49 -21.36 -25.10
N ALA A 322 -15.51 -20.58 -25.47
CA ALA A 322 -14.67 -20.89 -26.60
C ALA A 322 -13.25 -21.14 -26.07
N ASP A 323 -12.91 -22.34 -25.91
CA ASP A 323 -11.61 -22.94 -25.70
C ASP A 323 -11.42 -23.67 -24.36
N PRO A 324 -11.28 -25.01 -24.40
CA PRO A 324 -10.99 -25.82 -23.21
C PRO A 324 -9.67 -25.47 -22.52
N ALA A 325 -8.76 -24.75 -23.18
CA ALA A 325 -7.48 -24.34 -22.62
C ALA A 325 -7.62 -23.24 -21.54
N ILE A 326 -8.70 -22.45 -21.55
CA ILE A 326 -8.94 -21.39 -20.58
C ILE A 326 -9.59 -21.93 -19.30
N THR A 327 -10.27 -23.05 -19.37
CA THR A 327 -10.96 -23.68 -18.22
C THR A 327 -9.97 -24.28 -17.20
N MET A 328 -8.71 -24.50 -17.57
CA MET A 328 -7.70 -25.10 -16.67
C MET A 328 -7.14 -24.13 -15.62
N ILE A 329 -7.41 -22.83 -15.73
CA ILE A 329 -6.90 -21.81 -14.79
C ILE A 329 -7.72 -21.74 -13.50
N ASN A 330 -8.96 -22.28 -13.49
CA ASN A 330 -9.92 -22.16 -12.38
C ASN A 330 -10.20 -23.47 -11.61
N THR A 331 -9.38 -24.49 -11.72
CA THR A 331 -9.54 -25.71 -10.90
C THR A 331 -8.50 -25.67 -9.77
N PRO A 332 -8.92 -25.45 -8.49
CA PRO A 332 -8.02 -25.65 -7.36
C PRO A 332 -7.64 -27.13 -7.27
N ALA A 333 -6.34 -27.39 -7.21
CA ALA A 333 -5.78 -28.70 -6.91
C ALA A 333 -5.86 -28.97 -5.41
#